data_84bab2653984afcb7517e6087503b9b1
#
_entry.id   84bab2653984afcb7517e6087503b9b1
#
_cell.length_a   1.000
_cell.length_b   1.000
_cell.length_c   1.000
_cell.angle_alpha   90.00
_cell.angle_beta   90.00
_cell.angle_gamma   90.00
#
_symmetry.space_group_name_H-M   'P 1'
#
loop_
_entity.id
_entity.type
_entity.pdbx_description
1 polymer ?
#
loop_
_entity_poly.entity_id
_entity_poly.type
_entity_poly.pdbx_seq_one_letter_code
_entity_poly.pdbx_strand_id
1 'polypeptide(L)'
;MAIFPDAWLSELLSKSDLAAIASEYTLLKPKGRRLWGCCPFHSEKTPSFSVVPDEQFYYCFGCHAGGSVVQFVMDAEKLTYVEAIKYLAQRAGMELPDDVDDDRLRQERAIKERLYAACKDAAMFYHAKLLSEEGKEAQKYLMGRNIDAATAAKFGLGYAPPGWDNLLKYMTEKGYSNEHLLAAGLIIQGKGRDKYYDAYRDRVMFPIVSTAKRVLGFGARTMGNDTPKYLNTGDTPIFNKRNNLYGLNLQRGKHLADIIIVEGYMDVISLYKAGVTNAVASLGTALTQQQARLIKRYVPKVYISYDGDSAGQNATLRGLDILAKEGLDVRVIVIPDNMDPDDYAKKFGGQEYLALKDKALTLNGFKLDSLMGGIDLGTPDGREEYAKKACALLARLEPVEQERYASVIARRTGLSKDAILRQCGIGAGPAGNSIGNSRNTKQQNRERLKSLNKAETALLCCMIKSGEALLCAMEEMARYGISFSDSAINTFAEGLLARSVTGEKLDIPLALSMLPQEAAESVSAAIGSEDNVIDPVTTAKDCVAAMAREAMDERIKELAAAMQTGGSDEEKREYMELVKKRASLK
;
A
#
# COMPACT_ATOMS: atom_id res chain seq x y z
N MET A 1 16.61 10.66 7.08
CA MET A 1 15.74 9.72 7.62
C MET A 1 15.42 9.80 9.09
N ALA A 2 16.27 10.00 10.04
CA ALA A 2 15.83 10.19 11.43
C ALA A 2 15.26 11.61 11.59
N ILE A 3 13.93 11.71 11.68
CA ILE A 3 13.23 12.98 11.91
C ILE A 3 13.32 13.36 13.40
N PHE A 4 13.69 12.41 14.26
CA PHE A 4 13.79 12.58 15.71
C PHE A 4 15.17 12.11 16.21
N PRO A 5 15.79 12.83 17.18
CA PRO A 5 17.05 12.43 17.78
C PRO A 5 16.93 11.07 18.50
N ASP A 6 17.93 10.21 18.35
CA ASP A 6 17.91 8.86 18.93
C ASP A 6 17.76 8.85 20.45
N ALA A 7 18.45 9.75 21.14
CA ALA A 7 18.34 9.87 22.60
C ALA A 7 16.92 10.24 23.05
N TRP A 8 16.26 11.12 22.31
CA TRP A 8 14.88 11.50 22.56
C TRP A 8 13.90 10.35 22.25
N LEU A 9 14.14 9.61 21.14
CA LEU A 9 13.36 8.43 20.80
C LEU A 9 13.50 7.34 21.86
N SER A 10 14.71 7.09 22.36
CA SER A 10 14.95 6.14 23.44
C SER A 10 14.22 6.54 24.72
N GLU A 11 14.22 7.83 25.06
CA GLU A 11 13.45 8.34 26.21
C GLU A 11 11.94 8.15 25.99
N LEU A 12 11.42 8.49 24.82
CA LEU A 12 10.00 8.29 24.47
C LEU A 12 9.60 6.84 24.61
N LEU A 13 10.38 5.91 24.06
CA LEU A 13 10.11 4.48 24.11
C LEU A 13 10.15 3.96 25.55
N SER A 14 11.08 4.44 26.37
CA SER A 14 11.16 4.06 27.79
C SER A 14 9.95 4.52 28.62
N LYS A 15 9.30 5.62 28.21
CA LYS A 15 8.07 6.15 28.83
C LYS A 15 6.78 5.57 28.23
N SER A 16 6.89 4.80 27.15
CA SER A 16 5.75 4.27 26.39
C SER A 16 5.62 2.76 26.64
N ASP A 17 4.90 2.38 27.71
CA ASP A 17 4.67 0.96 28.04
C ASP A 17 3.68 0.32 27.05
N LEU A 18 4.20 -0.58 26.21
CA LEU A 18 3.41 -1.33 25.24
C LEU A 18 2.27 -2.14 25.89
N ALA A 19 2.51 -2.77 27.04
CA ALA A 19 1.50 -3.57 27.70
C ALA A 19 0.33 -2.71 28.20
N ALA A 20 0.62 -1.53 28.75
CA ALA A 20 -0.40 -0.57 29.16
C ALA A 20 -1.19 -0.06 27.95
N ILE A 21 -0.51 0.31 26.86
CA ILE A 21 -1.16 0.83 25.64
C ILE A 21 -2.01 -0.28 24.99
N ALA A 22 -1.49 -1.48 24.82
CA ALA A 22 -2.23 -2.59 24.21
C ALA A 22 -3.46 -3.02 25.04
N SER A 23 -3.41 -2.85 26.37
CA SER A 23 -4.53 -3.16 27.26
C SER A 23 -5.76 -2.25 27.05
N GLU A 24 -5.60 -1.12 26.39
CA GLU A 24 -6.74 -0.24 26.02
C GLU A 24 -7.53 -0.79 24.83
N TYR A 25 -6.93 -1.69 24.04
CA TYR A 25 -7.55 -2.25 22.84
C TYR A 25 -8.01 -3.70 23.04
N THR A 26 -7.41 -4.43 23.97
CA THR A 26 -7.77 -5.82 24.24
C THR A 26 -7.48 -6.21 25.68
N LEU A 27 -8.26 -7.18 26.21
CA LEU A 27 -8.03 -7.71 27.55
C LEU A 27 -6.83 -8.65 27.54
N LEU A 28 -5.73 -8.22 28.17
CA LEU A 28 -4.51 -9.01 28.33
C LEU A 28 -4.51 -9.80 29.63
N LYS A 29 -4.17 -11.08 29.58
CA LYS A 29 -4.05 -11.98 30.75
C LYS A 29 -2.63 -12.54 30.83
N PRO A 30 -2.00 -12.57 32.00
CA PRO A 30 -0.66 -13.11 32.16
C PRO A 30 -0.64 -14.63 31.93
N LYS A 31 0.37 -15.08 31.17
CA LYS A 31 0.68 -16.50 30.95
C LYS A 31 2.19 -16.67 30.80
N GLY A 32 2.87 -17.10 31.85
CA GLY A 32 4.33 -17.11 31.93
C GLY A 32 4.89 -15.68 31.93
N ARG A 33 5.91 -15.43 31.13
CA ARG A 33 6.54 -14.12 30.97
C ARG A 33 5.79 -13.19 29.98
N ARG A 34 4.66 -13.63 29.43
CA ARG A 34 3.92 -12.90 28.40
C ARG A 34 2.52 -12.57 28.85
N LEU A 35 1.97 -11.53 28.26
CA LEU A 35 0.55 -11.22 28.35
C LEU A 35 -0.14 -11.69 27.06
N TRP A 36 -1.30 -12.33 27.19
CA TRP A 36 -2.04 -12.90 26.06
C TRP A 36 -3.46 -12.33 26.01
N GLY A 37 -3.94 -12.05 24.81
CA GLY A 37 -5.29 -11.59 24.54
C GLY A 37 -5.75 -11.90 23.12
N CYS A 38 -7.00 -11.53 22.81
CA CYS A 38 -7.45 -11.52 21.42
C CYS A 38 -6.81 -10.35 20.65
N CYS A 39 -6.46 -10.58 19.41
CA CYS A 39 -5.77 -9.59 18.60
C CYS A 39 -6.67 -8.39 18.28
N PRO A 40 -6.20 -7.14 18.46
CA PRO A 40 -6.96 -5.96 18.07
C PRO A 40 -6.97 -5.71 16.56
N PHE A 41 -6.13 -6.43 15.78
CA PHE A 41 -5.94 -6.21 14.36
C PHE A 41 -6.74 -7.15 13.47
N HIS A 42 -7.23 -8.29 13.99
CA HIS A 42 -8.11 -9.22 13.29
C HIS A 42 -9.16 -9.82 14.23
N SER A 43 -10.24 -10.32 13.67
CA SER A 43 -11.33 -10.92 14.47
C SER A 43 -11.01 -12.36 14.82
N GLU A 44 -10.93 -12.67 16.12
CA GLU A 44 -10.71 -14.02 16.65
C GLU A 44 -11.45 -14.26 17.95
N LYS A 45 -11.66 -15.55 18.30
CA LYS A 45 -12.30 -15.95 19.57
C LYS A 45 -11.32 -16.54 20.58
N THR A 46 -10.16 -16.98 20.11
CA THR A 46 -9.11 -17.59 20.92
C THR A 46 -7.90 -16.66 20.97
N PRO A 47 -7.32 -16.39 22.16
CA PRO A 47 -6.19 -15.48 22.29
C PRO A 47 -4.98 -15.96 21.48
N SER A 48 -4.57 -15.17 20.47
CA SER A 48 -3.36 -15.39 19.68
C SER A 48 -2.38 -14.19 19.70
N PHE A 49 -2.80 -13.10 20.32
CA PHE A 49 -1.98 -11.90 20.47
C PHE A 49 -1.19 -11.98 21.78
N SER A 50 0.13 -11.83 21.69
CA SER A 50 1.03 -11.86 22.85
C SER A 50 1.85 -10.59 22.95
N VAL A 51 2.03 -10.08 24.16
CA VAL A 51 2.93 -8.97 24.50
C VAL A 51 4.00 -9.49 25.45
N VAL A 52 5.25 -9.14 25.21
CA VAL A 52 6.39 -9.39 26.10
C VAL A 52 6.76 -8.09 26.78
N PRO A 53 6.33 -7.87 28.05
CA PRO A 53 6.54 -6.59 28.72
C PRO A 53 8.01 -6.23 28.91
N ASP A 54 8.85 -7.21 29.25
CA ASP A 54 10.27 -6.99 29.52
C ASP A 54 11.04 -6.52 28.27
N GLU A 55 10.61 -6.96 27.09
CA GLU A 55 11.25 -6.66 25.79
C GLU A 55 10.46 -5.64 24.97
N GLN A 56 9.32 -5.14 25.49
CA GLN A 56 8.48 -4.11 24.87
C GLN A 56 8.13 -4.39 23.41
N PHE A 57 7.77 -5.64 23.10
CA PHE A 57 7.29 -6.01 21.77
C PHE A 57 6.03 -6.89 21.84
N TYR A 58 5.27 -6.91 20.74
CA TYR A 58 4.09 -7.76 20.58
C TYR A 58 4.21 -8.63 19.34
N TYR A 59 3.49 -9.75 19.36
CA TYR A 59 3.31 -10.61 18.20
C TYR A 59 1.96 -11.33 18.25
N CYS A 60 1.27 -11.37 17.11
CA CYS A 60 0.03 -12.12 16.93
C CYS A 60 0.28 -13.39 16.10
N PHE A 61 0.04 -14.57 16.69
CA PHE A 61 0.21 -15.85 16.00
C PHE A 61 -0.93 -16.16 15.00
N GLY A 62 -2.02 -15.37 15.00
CA GLY A 62 -3.13 -15.51 14.06
C GLY A 62 -2.93 -14.74 12.76
N CYS A 63 -2.63 -13.44 12.84
CA CYS A 63 -2.47 -12.58 11.66
C CYS A 63 -1.00 -12.17 11.38
N HIS A 64 -0.07 -12.62 12.22
CA HIS A 64 1.37 -12.34 12.12
C HIS A 64 1.77 -10.86 12.28
N ALA A 65 0.87 -9.99 12.72
CA ALA A 65 1.22 -8.62 13.09
C ALA A 65 2.16 -8.63 14.30
N GLY A 66 3.24 -7.87 14.24
CA GLY A 66 4.23 -7.80 15.31
C GLY A 66 5.12 -6.57 15.23
N GLY A 67 5.73 -6.18 16.35
CA GLY A 67 6.62 -5.03 16.39
C GLY A 67 6.70 -4.35 17.76
N SER A 68 7.27 -3.14 17.76
CA SER A 68 7.42 -2.28 18.94
C SER A 68 6.11 -1.54 19.27
N VAL A 69 6.13 -0.76 20.35
CA VAL A 69 5.01 0.14 20.73
C VAL A 69 4.64 1.12 19.61
N VAL A 70 5.63 1.60 18.84
CA VAL A 70 5.39 2.50 17.71
C VAL A 70 4.61 1.77 16.62
N GLN A 71 5.04 0.56 16.25
CA GLN A 71 4.34 -0.25 15.26
C GLN A 71 2.91 -0.57 15.73
N PHE A 72 2.73 -0.90 17.02
CA PHE A 72 1.40 -1.15 17.58
C PHE A 72 0.46 0.05 17.38
N VAL A 73 0.93 1.26 17.72
CA VAL A 73 0.14 2.49 17.57
C VAL A 73 -0.12 2.81 16.09
N MET A 74 0.88 2.60 15.21
CA MET A 74 0.67 2.74 13.76
C MET A 74 -0.45 1.86 13.26
N ASP A 75 -0.49 0.60 13.69
CA ASP A 75 -1.48 -0.38 13.24
C ASP A 75 -2.85 -0.18 13.90
N ALA A 76 -2.90 0.17 15.18
CA ALA A 76 -4.14 0.38 15.92
C ALA A 76 -4.85 1.67 15.49
N GLU A 77 -4.11 2.77 15.38
CA GLU A 77 -4.65 4.10 15.07
C GLU A 77 -4.57 4.46 13.57
N LYS A 78 -4.01 3.56 12.74
CA LYS A 78 -3.80 3.78 11.29
C LYS A 78 -2.98 5.03 10.99
N LEU A 79 -1.94 5.24 11.79
CA LEU A 79 -1.04 6.38 11.72
C LEU A 79 0.22 6.06 10.92
N THR A 80 0.85 7.10 10.37
CA THR A 80 2.23 7.01 9.87
C THR A 80 3.21 6.98 11.04
N TYR A 81 4.46 6.57 10.80
CA TYR A 81 5.51 6.55 11.81
C TYR A 81 5.64 7.88 12.58
N VAL A 82 5.69 9.00 11.85
CA VAL A 82 5.79 10.34 12.47
C VAL A 82 4.56 10.69 13.31
N GLU A 83 3.38 10.34 12.83
CA GLU A 83 2.14 10.57 13.58
C GLU A 83 2.06 9.70 14.83
N ALA A 84 2.53 8.45 14.77
CA ALA A 84 2.60 7.54 15.92
C ALA A 84 3.60 8.04 16.97
N ILE A 85 4.77 8.53 16.57
CA ILE A 85 5.73 9.15 17.48
C ILE A 85 5.13 10.39 18.17
N LYS A 86 4.44 11.26 17.43
CA LYS A 86 3.76 12.43 18.01
C LYS A 86 2.65 12.04 18.98
N TYR A 87 1.89 11.01 18.64
CA TYR A 87 0.85 10.45 19.51
C TYR A 87 1.44 9.94 20.82
N LEU A 88 2.51 9.16 20.75
CA LEU A 88 3.20 8.63 21.94
C LEU A 88 3.83 9.75 22.78
N ALA A 89 4.45 10.76 22.14
CA ALA A 89 5.02 11.92 22.82
C ALA A 89 3.97 12.72 23.60
N GLN A 90 2.83 12.98 22.98
CA GLN A 90 1.71 13.65 23.65
C GLN A 90 1.21 12.84 24.85
N ARG A 91 1.13 11.52 24.71
CA ARG A 91 0.70 10.62 25.78
C ARG A 91 1.71 10.53 26.90
N ALA A 92 3.01 10.53 26.60
CA ALA A 92 4.09 10.51 27.57
C ALA A 92 4.34 11.88 28.24
N GLY A 93 3.61 12.93 27.83
CA GLY A 93 3.84 14.29 28.28
C GLY A 93 5.21 14.86 27.89
N MET A 94 5.77 14.33 26.79
CA MET A 94 7.04 14.79 26.24
C MET A 94 6.81 15.86 25.18
N GLU A 95 7.54 16.97 25.31
CA GLU A 95 7.61 17.94 24.21
C GLU A 95 8.36 17.32 23.04
N LEU A 96 7.87 17.60 21.82
CA LEU A 96 8.58 17.18 20.62
C LEU A 96 9.92 17.91 20.61
N PRO A 97 11.03 17.22 20.24
CA PRO A 97 12.31 17.87 20.18
C PRO A 97 12.21 19.07 19.27
N ASP A 98 12.74 20.19 19.75
CA ASP A 98 13.04 21.31 18.86
C ASP A 98 13.96 20.75 17.80
N ASP A 99 13.51 20.76 16.54
CA ASP A 99 14.28 20.18 15.45
C ASP A 99 15.71 20.70 15.52
N VAL A 100 16.62 19.75 15.63
CA VAL A 100 18.05 20.01 15.55
C VAL A 100 18.30 20.90 14.33
N ASP A 101 18.65 22.15 14.60
CA ASP A 101 19.26 23.14 13.74
C ASP A 101 19.24 22.92 12.21
N ASP A 102 18.05 22.90 11.64
CA ASP A 102 17.92 23.22 10.24
C ASP A 102 16.79 24.27 10.08
N ASP A 103 17.16 25.55 10.12
CA ASP A 103 16.26 26.68 9.82
C ASP A 103 15.50 26.45 8.52
N ARG A 104 16.05 25.66 7.62
CA ARG A 104 15.43 25.24 6.38
C ARG A 104 14.23 24.31 6.63
N LEU A 105 14.33 23.32 7.51
CA LEU A 105 13.21 22.43 7.85
C LEU A 105 12.11 23.19 8.59
N ARG A 106 12.46 24.13 9.46
CA ARG A 106 11.48 25.02 10.12
C ARG A 106 10.74 25.88 9.09
N GLN A 107 11.47 26.46 8.14
CA GLN A 107 10.89 27.25 7.04
C GLN A 107 9.99 26.39 6.15
N GLU A 108 10.43 25.19 5.74
CA GLU A 108 9.61 24.27 4.94
C GLU A 108 8.31 23.86 5.66
N ARG A 109 8.36 23.62 6.97
CA ARG A 109 7.17 23.33 7.79
C ARG A 109 6.25 24.54 7.88
N ALA A 110 6.79 25.72 8.15
CA ALA A 110 6.03 26.96 8.22
C ALA A 110 5.32 27.25 6.89
N ILE A 111 6.01 27.03 5.76
CA ILE A 111 5.43 27.15 4.43
C ILE A 111 4.29 26.14 4.26
N LYS A 112 4.49 24.86 4.57
CA LYS A 112 3.43 23.83 4.46
C LYS A 112 2.21 24.18 5.32
N GLU A 113 2.39 24.60 6.56
CA GLU A 113 1.26 25.02 7.42
C GLU A 113 0.52 26.24 6.82
N ARG A 114 1.24 27.17 6.21
CA ARG A 114 0.63 28.31 5.51
C ARG A 114 -0.18 27.86 4.28
N LEU A 115 0.32 26.86 3.53
CA LEU A 115 -0.40 26.29 2.39
C LEU A 115 -1.65 25.50 2.84
N TYR A 116 -1.60 24.75 3.93
CA TYR A 116 -2.80 24.10 4.50
C TYR A 116 -3.84 25.11 4.94
N ALA A 117 -3.40 26.19 5.59
CA ALA A 117 -4.29 27.29 5.99
C ALA A 117 -4.94 27.94 4.77
N ALA A 118 -4.18 28.19 3.70
CA ALA A 118 -4.68 28.76 2.46
C ALA A 118 -5.73 27.82 1.81
N CYS A 119 -5.46 26.53 1.69
CA CYS A 119 -6.43 25.57 1.15
C CYS A 119 -7.69 25.47 2.00
N LYS A 120 -7.58 25.53 3.33
CA LYS A 120 -8.74 25.56 4.25
C LYS A 120 -9.59 26.83 4.01
N ASP A 121 -8.97 28.00 3.95
CA ASP A 121 -9.68 29.27 3.74
C ASP A 121 -10.33 29.33 2.34
N ALA A 122 -9.66 28.80 1.31
CA ALA A 122 -10.23 28.66 -0.02
C ALA A 122 -11.45 27.72 -0.02
N ALA A 123 -11.40 26.59 0.71
CA ALA A 123 -12.54 25.70 0.85
C ALA A 123 -13.74 26.40 1.52
N MET A 124 -13.49 27.20 2.56
CA MET A 124 -14.52 27.99 3.22
C MET A 124 -15.11 29.06 2.28
N PHE A 125 -14.28 29.73 1.48
CA PHE A 125 -14.73 30.68 0.47
C PHE A 125 -15.64 30.01 -0.57
N TYR A 126 -15.20 28.89 -1.17
CA TYR A 126 -16.00 28.19 -2.16
C TYR A 126 -17.32 27.65 -1.59
N HIS A 127 -17.29 27.17 -0.35
CA HIS A 127 -18.50 26.69 0.33
C HIS A 127 -19.47 27.85 0.59
N ALA A 128 -18.99 28.99 1.06
CA ALA A 128 -19.82 30.21 1.24
C ALA A 128 -20.39 30.68 -0.09
N LYS A 129 -19.63 30.67 -1.18
CA LYS A 129 -20.10 31.02 -2.51
C LYS A 129 -21.17 30.05 -3.03
N LEU A 130 -21.04 28.74 -2.74
CA LEU A 130 -22.09 27.77 -3.07
C LEU A 130 -23.42 28.13 -2.37
N LEU A 131 -23.39 28.61 -1.13
CA LEU A 131 -24.58 28.93 -0.35
C LEU A 131 -25.16 30.33 -0.65
N SER A 132 -24.43 31.17 -1.39
CA SER A 132 -24.87 32.53 -1.75
C SER A 132 -25.78 32.55 -3.00
N GLU A 133 -26.31 33.74 -3.31
CA GLU A 133 -27.07 34.00 -4.55
C GLU A 133 -26.26 33.64 -5.81
N GLU A 134 -24.95 33.91 -5.80
CA GLU A 134 -24.04 33.55 -6.90
C GLU A 134 -23.96 32.03 -7.16
N GLY A 135 -24.21 31.21 -6.14
CA GLY A 135 -24.16 29.77 -6.21
C GLY A 135 -25.45 29.06 -6.65
N LYS A 136 -26.54 29.82 -6.94
CA LYS A 136 -27.84 29.19 -7.25
C LYS A 136 -27.81 28.20 -8.40
N GLU A 137 -27.09 28.50 -9.47
CA GLU A 137 -26.96 27.57 -10.60
C GLU A 137 -26.15 26.31 -10.21
N ALA A 138 -25.11 26.45 -9.40
CA ALA A 138 -24.38 25.32 -8.86
C ALA A 138 -25.23 24.46 -7.91
N GLN A 139 -26.09 25.09 -7.09
CA GLN A 139 -27.05 24.37 -6.24
C GLN A 139 -28.07 23.61 -7.10
N LYS A 140 -28.64 24.20 -8.14
CA LYS A 140 -29.54 23.51 -9.07
C LYS A 140 -28.86 22.34 -9.76
N TYR A 141 -27.63 22.55 -10.21
CA TYR A 141 -26.83 21.50 -10.81
C TYR A 141 -26.62 20.31 -9.85
N LEU A 142 -26.25 20.57 -8.58
CA LEU A 142 -26.11 19.55 -7.55
C LEU A 142 -27.43 18.84 -7.23
N MET A 143 -28.54 19.59 -7.13
CA MET A 143 -29.87 19.00 -6.95
C MET A 143 -30.25 18.09 -8.12
N GLY A 144 -29.99 18.52 -9.36
CA GLY A 144 -30.23 17.72 -10.56
C GLY A 144 -29.38 16.42 -10.59
N ARG A 145 -28.26 16.41 -9.85
CA ARG A 145 -27.43 15.23 -9.61
C ARG A 145 -27.83 14.47 -8.34
N ASN A 146 -28.99 14.80 -7.75
CA ASN A 146 -29.49 14.20 -6.52
C ASN A 146 -28.58 14.44 -5.30
N ILE A 147 -27.79 15.52 -5.25
CA ILE A 147 -26.96 15.93 -4.11
C ILE A 147 -27.67 17.04 -3.35
N ASP A 148 -28.17 16.74 -2.16
CA ASP A 148 -28.82 17.70 -1.28
C ASP A 148 -27.81 18.52 -0.46
N ALA A 149 -28.30 19.54 0.23
CA ALA A 149 -27.48 20.45 1.03
C ALA A 149 -26.72 19.75 2.14
N ALA A 150 -27.30 18.71 2.76
CA ALA A 150 -26.65 17.93 3.83
C ALA A 150 -25.46 17.14 3.28
N THR A 151 -25.64 16.52 2.12
CA THR A 151 -24.56 15.80 1.41
C THR A 151 -23.48 16.78 0.95
N ALA A 152 -23.87 17.92 0.37
CA ALA A 152 -22.92 18.95 -0.04
C ALA A 152 -22.08 19.47 1.13
N ALA A 153 -22.71 19.74 2.28
CA ALA A 153 -22.00 20.13 3.50
C ALA A 153 -21.08 19.01 4.05
N LYS A 154 -21.54 17.74 4.02
CA LYS A 154 -20.74 16.59 4.47
C LYS A 154 -19.43 16.43 3.71
N PHE A 155 -19.45 16.65 2.40
CA PHE A 155 -18.29 16.60 1.53
C PHE A 155 -17.57 17.94 1.39
N GLY A 156 -18.08 19.01 2.00
CA GLY A 156 -17.54 20.36 1.93
C GLY A 156 -17.58 20.96 0.52
N LEU A 157 -18.58 20.57 -0.28
CA LEU A 157 -18.68 21.06 -1.66
C LEU A 157 -18.79 22.58 -1.71
N GLY A 158 -18.26 23.16 -2.78
CA GLY A 158 -18.24 24.59 -2.98
C GLY A 158 -18.53 24.99 -4.43
N TYR A 159 -18.49 26.29 -4.67
CA TYR A 159 -18.60 26.87 -5.99
C TYR A 159 -17.51 27.91 -6.20
N ALA A 160 -16.79 27.81 -7.30
CA ALA A 160 -15.88 28.83 -7.79
C ALA A 160 -16.65 29.73 -8.75
N PRO A 161 -16.92 31.01 -8.41
CA PRO A 161 -17.69 31.91 -9.25
C PRO A 161 -17.01 32.18 -10.60
N PRO A 162 -17.75 32.63 -11.63
CA PRO A 162 -17.20 33.16 -12.84
C PRO A 162 -16.41 34.43 -12.54
N GLY A 163 -15.32 34.67 -13.23
CA GLY A 163 -14.43 35.80 -12.99
C GLY A 163 -12.99 35.35 -12.74
N TRP A 164 -12.08 36.29 -12.87
CA TRP A 164 -10.66 35.95 -12.96
C TRP A 164 -9.90 36.01 -11.62
N ASP A 165 -10.46 36.70 -10.60
CA ASP A 165 -9.73 37.10 -9.39
C ASP A 165 -10.61 37.11 -8.11
N ASN A 166 -11.73 36.39 -8.10
CA ASN A 166 -12.63 36.34 -6.94
C ASN A 166 -11.95 35.75 -5.70
N LEU A 167 -11.32 34.59 -5.85
CA LEU A 167 -10.56 33.95 -4.76
C LEU A 167 -9.31 34.76 -4.44
N LEU A 168 -8.58 35.22 -5.48
CA LEU A 168 -7.34 35.98 -5.31
C LEU A 168 -7.56 37.22 -4.43
N LYS A 169 -8.60 38.03 -4.70
CA LYS A 169 -8.94 39.20 -3.88
C LYS A 169 -9.23 38.83 -2.43
N TYR A 170 -10.11 37.84 -2.23
CA TYR A 170 -10.46 37.37 -0.90
C TYR A 170 -9.23 36.86 -0.11
N MET A 171 -8.34 36.09 -0.75
CA MET A 171 -7.15 35.56 -0.09
C MET A 171 -6.09 36.65 0.18
N THR A 172 -5.98 37.63 -0.71
CA THR A 172 -5.10 38.79 -0.51
C THR A 172 -5.56 39.62 0.69
N GLU A 173 -6.85 39.88 0.84
CA GLU A 173 -7.43 40.54 2.01
C GLU A 173 -7.16 39.78 3.32
N LYS A 174 -7.04 38.47 3.26
CA LYS A 174 -6.64 37.59 4.39
C LYS A 174 -5.13 37.56 4.64
N GLY A 175 -4.33 38.29 3.85
CA GLY A 175 -2.88 38.37 4.03
C GLY A 175 -2.09 37.19 3.48
N TYR A 176 -2.61 36.46 2.47
CA TYR A 176 -1.84 35.48 1.73
C TYR A 176 -1.08 36.12 0.57
N SER A 177 0.20 35.75 0.41
CA SER A 177 0.98 36.22 -0.73
C SER A 177 0.67 35.39 -1.98
N ASN A 178 0.89 35.99 -3.17
CA ASN A 178 0.72 35.30 -4.44
C ASN A 178 1.58 34.04 -4.56
N GLU A 179 2.77 34.04 -3.96
CA GLU A 179 3.67 32.88 -3.92
C GLU A 179 3.04 31.71 -3.18
N HIS A 180 2.44 31.96 -2.00
CA HIS A 180 1.73 30.92 -1.26
C HIS A 180 0.52 30.39 -2.02
N LEU A 181 -0.25 31.28 -2.64
CA LEU A 181 -1.44 30.86 -3.41
C LEU A 181 -1.06 30.08 -4.67
N LEU A 182 0.01 30.47 -5.34
CA LEU A 182 0.56 29.76 -6.49
C LEU A 182 1.08 28.38 -6.08
N ALA A 183 1.86 28.31 -5.00
CA ALA A 183 2.40 27.07 -4.46
C ALA A 183 1.29 26.10 -3.98
N ALA A 184 0.16 26.63 -3.50
CA ALA A 184 -1.03 25.85 -3.14
C ALA A 184 -1.88 25.41 -4.36
N GLY A 185 -1.57 25.90 -5.57
CA GLY A 185 -2.33 25.62 -6.80
C GLY A 185 -3.71 26.28 -6.83
N LEU A 186 -3.90 27.38 -6.08
CA LEU A 186 -5.16 28.14 -5.99
C LEU A 186 -5.27 29.21 -7.06
N ILE A 187 -4.13 29.72 -7.53
CA ILE A 187 -4.03 30.70 -8.61
C ILE A 187 -3.03 30.24 -9.67
N ILE A 188 -3.09 30.86 -10.83
CA ILE A 188 -2.20 30.62 -11.97
C ILE A 188 -1.55 31.95 -12.36
N GLN A 189 -0.27 31.91 -12.72
CA GLN A 189 0.46 33.05 -13.27
C GLN A 189 0.15 33.17 -14.76
N GLY A 190 -0.31 34.32 -15.19
CA GLY A 190 -0.61 34.65 -16.57
C GLY A 190 0.63 35.01 -17.39
N LYS A 191 0.41 35.36 -18.66
CA LYS A 191 1.44 35.91 -19.52
C LYS A 191 1.81 37.33 -19.03
N GLY A 192 2.87 37.44 -18.23
CA GLY A 192 3.36 38.65 -17.58
C GLY A 192 3.67 38.42 -16.11
N ARG A 193 4.76 39.05 -15.59
CA ARG A 193 5.30 38.76 -14.25
C ARG A 193 4.32 39.00 -13.11
N ASP A 194 3.41 39.96 -13.26
CA ASP A 194 2.53 40.41 -12.16
C ASP A 194 1.04 40.11 -12.40
N LYS A 195 0.72 39.24 -13.36
CA LYS A 195 -0.68 38.85 -13.64
C LYS A 195 -0.96 37.47 -13.05
N TYR A 196 -1.83 37.47 -12.04
CA TYR A 196 -2.33 36.25 -11.42
C TYR A 196 -3.86 36.18 -11.59
N TYR A 197 -4.39 34.97 -11.68
CA TYR A 197 -5.82 34.71 -11.75
C TYR A 197 -6.19 33.39 -11.08
N ASP A 198 -7.46 33.26 -10.71
CA ASP A 198 -8.01 32.08 -10.04
C ASP A 198 -7.81 30.82 -10.89
N ALA A 199 -7.34 29.75 -10.29
CA ALA A 199 -7.15 28.47 -10.96
C ALA A 199 -8.49 27.84 -11.37
N TYR A 200 -9.54 28.10 -10.61
CA TYR A 200 -10.87 27.54 -10.81
C TYR A 200 -11.89 28.66 -11.01
N ARG A 201 -12.71 28.54 -12.04
CA ARG A 201 -13.74 29.53 -12.42
C ARG A 201 -14.93 28.80 -12.97
N ASP A 202 -16.12 29.22 -12.56
CA ASP A 202 -17.43 28.68 -12.96
C ASP A 202 -17.49 27.14 -12.83
N ARG A 203 -17.11 26.62 -11.64
CA ARG A 203 -17.04 25.19 -11.39
C ARG A 203 -17.55 24.82 -10.01
N VAL A 204 -18.18 23.65 -9.91
CA VAL A 204 -18.44 22.98 -8.63
C VAL A 204 -17.11 22.45 -8.08
N MET A 205 -16.84 22.74 -6.80
CA MET A 205 -15.58 22.44 -6.12
C MET A 205 -15.73 21.25 -5.19
N PHE A 206 -14.75 20.34 -5.26
CA PHE A 206 -14.65 19.14 -4.44
C PHE A 206 -13.34 19.21 -3.64
N PRO A 207 -13.38 19.58 -2.34
CA PRO A 207 -12.18 19.61 -1.53
C PRO A 207 -11.59 18.21 -1.37
N ILE A 208 -10.29 18.08 -1.61
CA ILE A 208 -9.54 16.85 -1.37
C ILE A 208 -8.98 16.95 0.04
N VAL A 209 -9.47 16.08 0.93
CA VAL A 209 -9.18 16.15 2.36
C VAL A 209 -8.33 14.93 2.76
N SER A 210 -7.23 15.17 3.45
CA SER A 210 -6.38 14.11 4.00
C SER A 210 -7.06 13.36 5.14
N THR A 211 -6.53 12.18 5.49
CA THR A 211 -6.94 11.43 6.68
C THR A 211 -6.74 12.22 7.99
N ALA A 212 -5.82 13.19 8.00
CA ALA A 212 -5.64 14.15 9.10
C ALA A 212 -6.64 15.33 9.09
N LYS A 213 -7.68 15.27 8.26
CA LYS A 213 -8.71 16.32 8.09
C LYS A 213 -8.16 17.66 7.58
N ARG A 214 -7.04 17.69 6.88
CA ARG A 214 -6.49 18.88 6.24
C ARG A 214 -6.91 18.92 4.77
N VAL A 215 -7.32 20.08 4.29
CA VAL A 215 -7.59 20.30 2.85
C VAL A 215 -6.26 20.39 2.13
N LEU A 216 -6.06 19.51 1.14
CA LEU A 216 -4.82 19.39 0.38
C LEU A 216 -4.87 20.12 -0.96
N GLY A 217 -6.05 20.20 -1.56
CA GLY A 217 -6.32 20.76 -2.87
C GLY A 217 -7.76 20.51 -3.26
N PHE A 218 -8.05 20.62 -4.54
CA PHE A 218 -9.42 20.59 -5.06
C PHE A 218 -9.53 19.80 -6.36
N GLY A 219 -10.64 19.10 -6.52
CA GLY A 219 -11.22 18.78 -7.81
C GLY A 219 -12.25 19.85 -8.17
N ALA A 220 -12.39 20.14 -9.45
CA ALA A 220 -13.34 21.10 -9.94
C ALA A 220 -14.05 20.57 -11.18
N ARG A 221 -15.38 20.61 -11.22
CA ARG A 221 -16.19 20.13 -12.34
C ARG A 221 -16.96 21.28 -12.99
N THR A 222 -16.89 21.38 -14.32
CA THR A 222 -17.74 22.32 -15.06
C THR A 222 -19.21 21.92 -14.96
N MET A 223 -20.09 22.90 -14.92
CA MET A 223 -21.56 22.70 -14.99
C MET A 223 -22.06 22.66 -16.43
N GLY A 224 -21.32 23.25 -17.35
CA GLY A 224 -21.59 23.29 -18.78
C GLY A 224 -20.74 22.32 -19.60
N ASN A 225 -20.48 22.70 -20.85
CA ASN A 225 -19.72 21.91 -21.82
C ASN A 225 -18.24 22.30 -21.93
N ASP A 226 -17.72 23.10 -20.99
CA ASP A 226 -16.33 23.52 -21.00
C ASP A 226 -15.37 22.35 -20.82
N THR A 227 -14.26 22.40 -21.53
CA THR A 227 -13.20 21.41 -21.42
C THR A 227 -12.00 21.97 -20.65
N PRO A 228 -11.38 21.17 -19.79
CA PRO A 228 -11.73 19.79 -19.43
C PRO A 228 -12.94 19.72 -18.47
N LYS A 229 -13.73 18.64 -18.56
CA LYS A 229 -14.89 18.38 -17.68
C LYS A 229 -14.51 18.41 -16.19
N TYR A 230 -13.37 17.81 -15.84
CA TYR A 230 -12.78 17.87 -14.51
C TYR A 230 -11.41 18.52 -14.57
N LEU A 231 -11.13 19.38 -13.61
CA LEU A 231 -9.84 20.02 -13.38
C LEU A 231 -9.41 19.73 -11.94
N ASN A 232 -8.24 19.19 -11.74
CA ASN A 232 -7.72 18.88 -10.41
C ASN A 232 -6.50 19.74 -10.10
N THR A 233 -6.30 20.07 -8.82
CA THR A 233 -5.03 20.67 -8.35
C THR A 233 -3.86 19.81 -8.86
N GLY A 234 -2.83 20.47 -9.38
CA GLY A 234 -1.56 19.84 -9.72
C GLY A 234 -0.82 19.33 -8.47
N ASP A 235 0.34 18.71 -8.65
CA ASP A 235 1.20 18.37 -7.52
C ASP A 235 1.74 19.65 -6.86
N THR A 236 1.65 19.72 -5.54
CA THR A 236 2.07 20.85 -4.71
C THR A 236 2.92 20.34 -3.53
N PRO A 237 3.58 21.21 -2.76
CA PRO A 237 4.33 20.78 -1.56
C PRO A 237 3.47 20.03 -0.52
N ILE A 238 2.14 20.20 -0.56
CA ILE A 238 1.19 19.56 0.38
C ILE A 238 0.27 18.54 -0.27
N PHE A 239 0.28 18.39 -1.60
CA PHE A 239 -0.61 17.49 -2.32
C PHE A 239 0.10 16.74 -3.45
N ASN A 240 -0.06 15.43 -3.47
CA ASN A 240 0.30 14.58 -4.59
C ASN A 240 -0.84 13.59 -4.85
N LYS A 241 -1.35 13.58 -6.09
CA LYS A 241 -2.48 12.73 -6.50
C LYS A 241 -2.20 11.25 -6.28
N ARG A 242 -0.95 10.82 -6.47
CA ARG A 242 -0.53 9.41 -6.39
C ARG A 242 -0.58 8.85 -4.97
N ASN A 243 -0.60 9.73 -3.95
CA ASN A 243 -0.55 9.35 -2.54
C ASN A 243 -1.89 9.57 -1.82
N ASN A 244 -2.93 10.00 -2.52
CA ASN A 244 -4.21 10.36 -1.92
C ASN A 244 -5.37 9.71 -2.66
N LEU A 245 -6.48 9.50 -1.93
CA LEU A 245 -7.75 9.00 -2.45
C LEU A 245 -8.88 9.91 -1.94
N TYR A 246 -9.81 10.25 -2.82
CA TYR A 246 -10.99 11.02 -2.43
C TYR A 246 -11.93 10.17 -1.58
N GLY A 247 -12.48 10.74 -0.52
CA GLY A 247 -13.40 10.05 0.39
C GLY A 247 -12.74 9.21 1.47
N LEU A 248 -11.41 8.97 1.40
CA LEU A 248 -10.71 8.16 2.39
C LEU A 248 -10.70 8.80 3.80
N ASN A 249 -10.71 10.12 3.89
CA ASN A 249 -10.84 10.86 5.15
C ASN A 249 -12.13 10.54 5.92
N LEU A 250 -13.20 10.12 5.22
CA LEU A 250 -14.47 9.71 5.81
C LEU A 250 -14.44 8.31 6.42
N GLN A 251 -13.38 7.55 6.16
CA GLN A 251 -13.19 6.18 6.63
C GLN A 251 -12.36 6.10 7.92
N ARG A 252 -11.70 7.17 8.31
CA ARG A 252 -10.88 7.21 9.53
C ARG A 252 -11.71 6.87 10.78
N GLY A 253 -11.18 6.00 11.62
CA GLY A 253 -11.82 5.56 12.88
C GLY A 253 -12.99 4.60 12.70
N LYS A 254 -13.25 4.10 11.48
CA LYS A 254 -14.24 3.08 11.21
C LYS A 254 -13.58 1.71 11.10
N HIS A 255 -14.20 0.70 11.68
CA HIS A 255 -13.86 -0.69 11.41
C HIS A 255 -14.54 -1.11 10.09
N LEU A 256 -13.77 -1.10 9.01
CA LEU A 256 -14.26 -1.46 7.69
C LEU A 256 -13.89 -2.91 7.38
N ALA A 257 -14.84 -3.66 6.82
CA ALA A 257 -14.56 -4.99 6.27
C ALA A 257 -13.86 -4.89 4.91
N ASP A 258 -14.18 -3.85 4.14
CA ASP A 258 -13.68 -3.63 2.78
C ASP A 258 -13.83 -2.17 2.36
N ILE A 259 -13.16 -1.81 1.24
CA ILE A 259 -13.27 -0.53 0.55
C ILE A 259 -13.69 -0.78 -0.91
N ILE A 260 -14.52 0.11 -1.45
CA ILE A 260 -14.91 0.12 -2.86
C ILE A 260 -14.16 1.27 -3.55
N ILE A 261 -13.39 0.95 -4.59
CA ILE A 261 -12.67 1.94 -5.39
C ILE A 261 -13.50 2.23 -6.64
N VAL A 262 -13.81 3.50 -6.86
CA VAL A 262 -14.52 4.04 -8.02
C VAL A 262 -13.65 5.05 -8.77
N GLU A 263 -14.09 5.55 -9.93
CA GLU A 263 -13.29 6.46 -10.76
C GLU A 263 -13.32 7.90 -10.27
N GLY A 264 -14.51 8.41 -9.90
CA GLY A 264 -14.75 9.84 -9.76
C GLY A 264 -15.34 10.29 -8.42
N TYR A 265 -15.31 11.60 -8.24
CA TYR A 265 -15.88 12.28 -7.07
C TYR A 265 -17.39 12.02 -6.95
N MET A 266 -18.09 12.04 -8.08
CA MET A 266 -19.55 11.89 -8.13
C MET A 266 -19.96 10.48 -7.71
N ASP A 267 -19.23 9.46 -8.14
CA ASP A 267 -19.50 8.06 -7.76
C ASP A 267 -19.41 7.87 -6.25
N VAL A 268 -18.35 8.43 -5.61
CA VAL A 268 -18.22 8.38 -4.15
C VAL A 268 -19.40 9.06 -3.45
N ILE A 269 -19.81 10.23 -3.92
CA ILE A 269 -20.88 11.01 -3.30
C ILE A 269 -22.24 10.32 -3.48
N SER A 270 -22.51 9.81 -4.67
CA SER A 270 -23.78 9.13 -4.98
C SER A 270 -23.90 7.81 -4.24
N LEU A 271 -22.83 7.01 -4.19
CA LEU A 271 -22.77 5.79 -3.39
C LEU A 271 -22.97 6.09 -1.91
N TYR A 272 -22.30 7.12 -1.38
CA TYR A 272 -22.49 7.56 0.00
C TYR A 272 -23.95 7.91 0.29
N LYS A 273 -24.60 8.67 -0.59
CA LYS A 273 -26.02 9.03 -0.46
C LYS A 273 -26.93 7.81 -0.54
N ALA A 274 -26.60 6.82 -1.35
CA ALA A 274 -27.31 5.56 -1.44
C ALA A 274 -27.06 4.62 -0.23
N GLY A 275 -26.25 5.05 0.77
CA GLY A 275 -25.94 4.26 1.96
C GLY A 275 -24.66 3.40 1.85
N VAL A 276 -23.96 3.43 0.72
CA VAL A 276 -22.68 2.74 0.50
C VAL A 276 -21.54 3.69 0.89
N THR A 277 -21.19 3.69 2.17
CA THR A 277 -20.33 4.73 2.78
C THR A 277 -18.85 4.45 2.76
N ASN A 278 -18.40 3.31 2.23
CA ASN A 278 -17.01 2.87 2.16
C ASN A 278 -16.38 3.01 0.76
N ALA A 279 -16.97 3.84 -0.11
CA ALA A 279 -16.42 4.15 -1.41
C ALA A 279 -15.32 5.22 -1.33
N VAL A 280 -14.28 5.06 -2.17
CA VAL A 280 -13.19 6.02 -2.39
C VAL A 280 -12.89 6.12 -3.88
N ALA A 281 -12.33 7.26 -4.32
CA ALA A 281 -11.97 7.41 -5.73
C ALA A 281 -10.50 7.75 -5.94
N SER A 282 -9.96 7.32 -7.07
CA SER A 282 -8.72 7.85 -7.62
C SER A 282 -8.92 9.29 -8.08
N LEU A 283 -7.85 10.08 -8.14
CA LEU A 283 -7.94 11.53 -8.40
C LEU A 283 -7.68 11.86 -9.89
N GLY A 284 -8.39 11.16 -10.79
CA GLY A 284 -8.23 11.33 -12.24
C GLY A 284 -6.89 10.78 -12.75
N THR A 285 -6.34 9.77 -12.07
CA THR A 285 -5.14 9.03 -12.47
C THR A 285 -5.40 7.54 -12.32
N ALA A 286 -4.68 6.71 -13.07
CA ALA A 286 -4.68 5.27 -12.80
C ALA A 286 -4.25 5.01 -11.35
N LEU A 287 -4.80 3.96 -10.75
CA LEU A 287 -4.46 3.54 -9.38
C LEU A 287 -2.95 3.30 -9.26
N THR A 288 -2.36 3.77 -8.17
CA THR A 288 -0.92 3.68 -7.91
C THR A 288 -0.61 2.68 -6.80
N GLN A 289 0.64 2.24 -6.75
CA GLN A 289 1.12 1.37 -5.67
C GLN A 289 1.02 2.05 -4.30
N GLN A 290 1.28 3.37 -4.23
CA GLN A 290 1.17 4.14 -3.00
C GLN A 290 -0.28 4.20 -2.49
N GLN A 291 -1.25 4.35 -3.41
CA GLN A 291 -2.67 4.30 -3.05
C GLN A 291 -3.08 2.89 -2.60
N ALA A 292 -2.56 1.82 -3.22
CA ALA A 292 -2.79 0.45 -2.78
C ALA A 292 -2.25 0.19 -1.37
N ARG A 293 -1.04 0.63 -1.06
CA ARG A 293 -0.46 0.58 0.29
C ARG A 293 -1.26 1.38 1.30
N LEU A 294 -1.76 2.54 0.88
CA LEU A 294 -2.61 3.36 1.74
C LEU A 294 -3.91 2.63 2.09
N ILE A 295 -4.57 1.99 1.12
CA ILE A 295 -5.80 1.20 1.33
C ILE A 295 -5.54 0.00 2.24
N LYS A 296 -4.41 -0.70 2.06
CA LYS A 296 -4.03 -1.87 2.86
C LYS A 296 -3.99 -1.59 4.37
N ARG A 297 -3.70 -0.34 4.78
CA ARG A 297 -3.75 0.08 6.19
C ARG A 297 -5.16 0.10 6.78
N TYR A 298 -6.19 0.13 5.94
CA TYR A 298 -7.58 0.21 6.38
C TYR A 298 -8.30 -1.13 6.30
N VAL A 299 -8.02 -1.90 5.23
CA VAL A 299 -8.78 -3.13 4.94
C VAL A 299 -7.91 -4.17 4.25
N PRO A 300 -8.17 -5.48 4.49
CA PRO A 300 -7.53 -6.56 3.74
C PRO A 300 -8.21 -6.83 2.39
N LYS A 301 -9.45 -6.34 2.18
CA LYS A 301 -10.29 -6.64 1.02
C LYS A 301 -10.76 -5.39 0.31
N VAL A 302 -10.71 -5.42 -1.02
CA VAL A 302 -11.05 -4.27 -1.88
C VAL A 302 -11.94 -4.71 -3.03
N TYR A 303 -12.89 -3.85 -3.38
CA TYR A 303 -13.70 -3.98 -4.59
C TYR A 303 -13.33 -2.87 -5.56
N ILE A 304 -13.16 -3.17 -6.84
CA ILE A 304 -13.09 -2.17 -7.91
C ILE A 304 -14.45 -2.12 -8.59
N SER A 305 -14.96 -0.91 -8.79
CA SER A 305 -16.21 -0.63 -9.49
C SER A 305 -15.98 0.58 -10.40
N TYR A 306 -15.45 0.31 -11.59
CA TYR A 306 -15.19 1.31 -12.62
C TYR A 306 -16.28 1.27 -13.68
N ASP A 307 -16.27 2.26 -14.57
CA ASP A 307 -17.22 2.36 -15.66
C ASP A 307 -17.19 1.09 -16.54
N GLY A 308 -18.34 0.68 -17.05
CA GLY A 308 -18.47 -0.55 -17.84
C GLY A 308 -17.88 -0.47 -19.25
N ASP A 309 -17.35 0.68 -19.67
CA ASP A 309 -16.76 0.88 -20.98
C ASP A 309 -15.38 0.21 -21.13
N SER A 310 -14.84 0.18 -22.36
CA SER A 310 -13.56 -0.45 -22.66
C SER A 310 -12.36 0.24 -21.95
N ALA A 311 -12.44 1.55 -21.71
CA ALA A 311 -11.41 2.30 -21.02
C ALA A 311 -11.40 1.96 -19.52
N GLY A 312 -12.56 1.89 -18.90
CA GLY A 312 -12.75 1.46 -17.51
C GLY A 312 -12.31 0.01 -17.29
N GLN A 313 -12.61 -0.90 -18.22
CA GLN A 313 -12.16 -2.29 -18.16
C GLN A 313 -10.62 -2.40 -18.17
N ASN A 314 -9.93 -1.65 -19.03
CA ASN A 314 -8.47 -1.62 -19.06
C ASN A 314 -7.86 -0.98 -17.81
N ALA A 315 -8.52 0.04 -17.25
CA ALA A 315 -8.13 0.66 -15.98
C ALA A 315 -8.32 -0.32 -14.82
N THR A 316 -9.45 -1.05 -14.82
CA THR A 316 -9.73 -2.14 -13.87
C THR A 316 -8.62 -3.18 -13.86
N LEU A 317 -8.26 -3.75 -15.01
CA LEU A 317 -7.22 -4.80 -15.11
C LEU A 317 -5.87 -4.34 -14.51
N ARG A 318 -5.45 -3.11 -14.84
CA ARG A 318 -4.22 -2.53 -14.26
C ARG A 318 -4.32 -2.32 -12.76
N GLY A 319 -5.44 -1.80 -12.29
CA GLY A 319 -5.71 -1.57 -10.87
C GLY A 319 -5.70 -2.87 -10.07
N LEU A 320 -6.32 -3.93 -10.61
CA LEU A 320 -6.35 -5.27 -10.01
C LEU A 320 -4.94 -5.81 -9.74
N ASP A 321 -4.04 -5.71 -10.73
CA ASP A 321 -2.68 -6.24 -10.60
C ASP A 321 -1.86 -5.45 -9.55
N ILE A 322 -2.07 -4.14 -9.44
CA ILE A 322 -1.39 -3.30 -8.45
C ILE A 322 -1.86 -3.67 -7.03
N LEU A 323 -3.17 -3.79 -6.81
CA LEU A 323 -3.74 -4.14 -5.50
C LEU A 323 -3.36 -5.55 -5.07
N ALA A 324 -3.42 -6.52 -5.99
CA ALA A 324 -3.05 -7.91 -5.71
C ALA A 324 -1.56 -8.07 -5.37
N LYS A 325 -0.67 -7.33 -6.04
CA LYS A 325 0.76 -7.30 -5.71
C LYS A 325 1.05 -6.80 -4.30
N GLU A 326 0.23 -5.90 -3.78
CA GLU A 326 0.32 -5.43 -2.39
C GLU A 326 -0.36 -6.39 -1.39
N GLY A 327 -0.90 -7.54 -1.85
CA GLY A 327 -1.46 -8.59 -0.99
C GLY A 327 -2.90 -8.34 -0.52
N LEU A 328 -3.68 -7.54 -1.26
CA LEU A 328 -5.10 -7.31 -0.98
C LEU A 328 -5.97 -8.40 -1.64
N ASP A 329 -7.05 -8.85 -0.99
CA ASP A 329 -8.12 -9.64 -1.64
C ASP A 329 -8.95 -8.72 -2.54
N VAL A 330 -8.75 -8.85 -3.85
CA VAL A 330 -9.34 -7.94 -4.84
C VAL A 330 -10.51 -8.59 -5.54
N ARG A 331 -11.62 -7.85 -5.63
CA ARG A 331 -12.85 -8.24 -6.32
C ARG A 331 -13.28 -7.14 -7.29
N VAL A 332 -14.05 -7.51 -8.30
CA VAL A 332 -14.60 -6.58 -9.29
C VAL A 332 -16.13 -6.61 -9.24
N ILE A 333 -16.73 -5.47 -9.01
CA ILE A 333 -18.17 -5.26 -9.17
C ILE A 333 -18.41 -4.94 -10.64
N VAL A 334 -19.10 -5.80 -11.34
CA VAL A 334 -19.50 -5.59 -12.72
C VAL A 334 -20.89 -4.96 -12.73
N ILE A 335 -20.98 -3.72 -13.23
CA ILE A 335 -22.26 -3.01 -13.35
C ILE A 335 -22.87 -3.36 -14.71
N PRO A 336 -24.13 -3.80 -14.76
CA PRO A 336 -24.81 -4.15 -16.02
C PRO A 336 -25.09 -2.89 -16.87
N ASP A 337 -25.39 -3.13 -18.16
CA ASP A 337 -25.81 -2.12 -19.14
C ASP A 337 -24.82 -0.96 -19.36
N ASN A 338 -23.52 -1.19 -19.11
CA ASN A 338 -22.44 -0.19 -19.23
C ASN A 338 -22.71 1.09 -18.41
N MET A 339 -23.50 1.01 -17.36
CA MET A 339 -23.74 2.13 -16.45
C MET A 339 -22.48 2.38 -15.58
N ASP A 340 -22.33 3.64 -15.16
CA ASP A 340 -21.38 4.00 -14.10
C ASP A 340 -21.98 3.77 -12.70
N PRO A 341 -21.17 3.75 -11.63
CA PRO A 341 -21.66 3.58 -10.26
C PRO A 341 -22.66 4.64 -9.81
N ASP A 342 -22.51 5.90 -10.26
CA ASP A 342 -23.40 7.04 -10.00
C ASP A 342 -24.81 6.79 -10.57
N ASP A 343 -24.88 6.44 -11.87
CA ASP A 343 -26.15 6.20 -12.57
C ASP A 343 -26.85 4.94 -12.05
N TYR A 344 -26.10 3.88 -11.75
CA TYR A 344 -26.69 2.65 -11.20
C TYR A 344 -27.28 2.89 -9.80
N ALA A 345 -26.53 3.56 -8.91
CA ALA A 345 -26.99 3.83 -7.55
C ALA A 345 -28.21 4.77 -7.52
N LYS A 346 -28.29 5.72 -8.45
CA LYS A 346 -29.47 6.59 -8.61
C LYS A 346 -30.70 5.85 -9.08
N LYS A 347 -30.53 4.93 -10.02
CA LYS A 347 -31.65 4.21 -10.66
C LYS A 347 -32.20 3.10 -9.79
N PHE A 348 -31.34 2.34 -9.13
CA PHE A 348 -31.72 1.11 -8.43
C PHE A 348 -31.51 1.19 -6.90
N GLY A 349 -30.78 2.18 -6.41
CA GLY A 349 -30.49 2.34 -4.99
C GLY A 349 -29.29 1.55 -4.48
N GLY A 350 -28.89 1.81 -3.24
CA GLY A 350 -27.69 1.24 -2.65
C GLY A 350 -27.80 -0.23 -2.31
N GLN A 351 -29.01 -0.75 -2.00
CA GLN A 351 -29.20 -2.18 -1.71
C GLN A 351 -28.94 -3.03 -2.93
N GLU A 352 -29.45 -2.63 -4.09
CA GLU A 352 -29.20 -3.33 -5.35
C GLU A 352 -27.72 -3.24 -5.75
N TYR A 353 -27.07 -2.10 -5.49
CA TYR A 353 -25.63 -1.99 -5.69
C TYR A 353 -24.83 -2.94 -4.78
N LEU A 354 -25.23 -3.10 -3.52
CA LEU A 354 -24.62 -4.06 -2.61
C LEU A 354 -24.88 -5.51 -3.03
N ALA A 355 -26.04 -5.80 -3.65
CA ALA A 355 -26.32 -7.12 -4.23
C ALA A 355 -25.38 -7.44 -5.41
N LEU A 356 -24.95 -6.43 -6.21
CA LEU A 356 -23.88 -6.61 -7.20
C LEU A 356 -22.53 -6.89 -6.53
N LYS A 357 -22.23 -6.22 -5.43
CA LYS A 357 -21.01 -6.45 -4.64
C LYS A 357 -20.93 -7.91 -4.15
N ASP A 358 -22.03 -8.49 -3.71
CA ASP A 358 -22.08 -9.89 -3.28
C ASP A 358 -21.79 -10.88 -4.42
N LYS A 359 -22.08 -10.47 -5.65
CA LYS A 359 -21.79 -11.23 -6.89
C LYS A 359 -20.44 -10.87 -7.53
N ALA A 360 -19.64 -10.04 -6.87
CA ALA A 360 -18.40 -9.54 -7.42
C ALA A 360 -17.43 -10.66 -7.81
N LEU A 361 -16.82 -10.49 -8.95
CA LEU A 361 -15.87 -11.44 -9.52
C LEU A 361 -14.53 -11.37 -8.80
N THR A 362 -13.86 -12.51 -8.72
CA THR A 362 -12.47 -12.54 -8.33
C THR A 362 -11.60 -11.92 -9.42
N LEU A 363 -10.36 -11.54 -9.09
CA LEU A 363 -9.36 -11.07 -10.05
C LEU A 363 -9.28 -11.97 -11.30
N ASN A 364 -9.10 -13.27 -11.08
CA ASN A 364 -8.92 -14.23 -12.18
C ASN A 364 -10.24 -14.50 -12.92
N GLY A 365 -11.39 -14.45 -12.22
CA GLY A 365 -12.71 -14.52 -12.84
C GLY A 365 -12.94 -13.36 -13.81
N PHE A 366 -12.66 -12.12 -13.36
CA PHE A 366 -12.79 -10.94 -14.22
C PHE A 366 -11.83 -10.98 -15.42
N LYS A 367 -10.57 -11.41 -15.22
CA LYS A 367 -9.62 -11.58 -16.32
C LYS A 367 -10.13 -12.57 -17.37
N LEU A 368 -10.71 -13.69 -16.94
CA LEU A 368 -11.33 -14.66 -17.85
C LEU A 368 -12.54 -14.09 -18.60
N ASP A 369 -13.38 -13.29 -17.92
CA ASP A 369 -14.50 -12.61 -18.55
C ASP A 369 -14.05 -11.59 -19.59
N SER A 370 -13.00 -10.81 -19.26
CA SER A 370 -12.44 -9.81 -20.17
C SER A 370 -11.84 -10.43 -21.45
N LEU A 371 -11.38 -11.69 -21.40
CA LEU A 371 -10.87 -12.40 -22.58
C LEU A 371 -11.96 -12.73 -23.62
N MET A 372 -13.24 -12.66 -23.25
CA MET A 372 -14.35 -12.87 -24.18
C MET A 372 -14.60 -11.66 -25.10
N GLY A 373 -14.07 -10.49 -24.73
CA GLY A 373 -14.26 -9.27 -25.51
C GLY A 373 -13.80 -9.43 -26.97
N GLY A 374 -14.72 -9.26 -27.91
CA GLY A 374 -14.47 -9.40 -29.35
C GLY A 374 -14.40 -10.83 -29.88
N ILE A 375 -14.66 -11.86 -29.06
CA ILE A 375 -14.66 -13.27 -29.46
C ILE A 375 -16.11 -13.79 -29.49
N ASP A 376 -16.53 -14.32 -30.63
CA ASP A 376 -17.84 -14.99 -30.77
C ASP A 376 -17.76 -16.44 -30.32
N LEU A 377 -18.18 -16.70 -29.08
CA LEU A 377 -18.25 -18.06 -28.52
C LEU A 377 -19.32 -18.96 -29.18
N GLY A 378 -20.18 -18.43 -30.06
CA GLY A 378 -21.11 -19.18 -30.85
C GLY A 378 -20.42 -20.02 -31.95
N THR A 379 -19.25 -19.59 -32.39
CA THR A 379 -18.46 -20.26 -33.44
C THR A 379 -17.42 -21.23 -32.83
N PRO A 380 -17.10 -22.34 -33.53
CA PRO A 380 -16.03 -23.25 -33.11
C PRO A 380 -14.69 -22.54 -32.96
N ASP A 381 -14.33 -21.67 -33.91
CA ASP A 381 -13.05 -20.93 -33.93
C ASP A 381 -12.94 -19.95 -32.75
N GLY A 382 -14.03 -19.23 -32.44
CA GLY A 382 -14.09 -18.33 -31.31
C GLY A 382 -13.95 -19.06 -29.96
N ARG A 383 -14.58 -20.26 -29.83
CA ARG A 383 -14.42 -21.11 -28.65
C ARG A 383 -12.97 -21.58 -28.48
N GLU A 384 -12.32 -21.96 -29.57
CA GLU A 384 -10.91 -22.36 -29.56
C GLU A 384 -9.98 -21.20 -29.23
N GLU A 385 -10.20 -20.03 -29.82
CA GLU A 385 -9.45 -18.82 -29.53
C GLU A 385 -9.54 -18.42 -28.06
N TYR A 386 -10.77 -18.39 -27.51
CA TYR A 386 -10.99 -18.13 -26.11
C TYR A 386 -10.29 -19.17 -25.23
N ALA A 387 -10.41 -20.46 -25.54
CA ALA A 387 -9.77 -21.52 -24.79
C ALA A 387 -8.25 -21.34 -24.73
N LYS A 388 -7.60 -21.02 -25.87
CA LYS A 388 -6.15 -20.77 -25.94
C LYS A 388 -5.72 -19.59 -25.07
N LYS A 389 -6.43 -18.45 -25.16
CA LYS A 389 -6.16 -17.26 -24.32
C LYS A 389 -6.38 -17.55 -22.84
N ALA A 390 -7.47 -18.25 -22.49
CA ALA A 390 -7.81 -18.61 -21.13
C ALA A 390 -6.81 -19.60 -20.51
N CYS A 391 -6.32 -20.58 -21.30
CA CYS A 391 -5.28 -21.51 -20.87
C CYS A 391 -3.96 -20.81 -20.52
N ALA A 392 -3.57 -19.78 -21.26
CA ALA A 392 -2.38 -18.99 -20.95
C ALA A 392 -2.47 -18.27 -19.59
N LEU A 393 -3.68 -17.84 -19.19
CA LEU A 393 -3.95 -17.31 -17.86
C LEU A 393 -3.93 -18.43 -16.81
N LEU A 394 -4.64 -19.54 -17.09
CA LEU A 394 -4.81 -20.67 -16.18
C LEU A 394 -3.47 -21.29 -15.76
N ALA A 395 -2.52 -21.43 -16.69
CA ALA A 395 -1.19 -22.00 -16.44
C ALA A 395 -0.37 -21.25 -15.37
N ARG A 396 -0.76 -20.01 -15.04
CA ARG A 396 -0.08 -19.16 -14.05
C ARG A 396 -0.71 -19.17 -12.67
N LEU A 397 -1.84 -19.85 -12.53
CA LEU A 397 -2.62 -19.91 -11.29
C LEU A 397 -2.15 -21.07 -10.40
N GLU A 398 -2.53 -20.99 -9.12
CA GLU A 398 -2.30 -22.09 -8.18
C GLU A 398 -3.19 -23.31 -8.54
N PRO A 399 -2.76 -24.55 -8.20
CA PRO A 399 -3.47 -25.77 -8.61
C PRO A 399 -4.97 -25.79 -8.29
N VAL A 400 -5.37 -25.29 -7.13
CA VAL A 400 -6.80 -25.24 -6.72
C VAL A 400 -7.59 -24.27 -7.60
N GLU A 401 -6.99 -23.13 -7.95
CA GLU A 401 -7.60 -22.15 -8.86
C GLU A 401 -7.66 -22.69 -10.29
N GLN A 402 -6.61 -23.39 -10.73
CA GLN A 402 -6.57 -24.06 -12.04
C GLN A 402 -7.75 -25.02 -12.20
N GLU A 403 -7.97 -25.86 -11.20
CA GLU A 403 -9.09 -26.82 -11.17
C GLU A 403 -10.46 -26.13 -11.26
N ARG A 404 -10.64 -25.06 -10.48
CA ARG A 404 -11.85 -24.24 -10.44
C ARG A 404 -12.12 -23.57 -11.79
N TYR A 405 -11.13 -22.88 -12.35
CA TYR A 405 -11.32 -22.10 -13.58
C TYR A 405 -11.29 -22.96 -14.84
N ALA A 406 -10.61 -24.11 -14.85
CA ALA A 406 -10.75 -25.10 -15.93
C ALA A 406 -12.21 -25.52 -16.13
N SER A 407 -12.97 -25.70 -15.04
CA SER A 407 -14.38 -26.01 -15.09
C SER A 407 -15.24 -24.86 -15.65
N VAL A 408 -14.84 -23.61 -15.42
CA VAL A 408 -15.50 -22.42 -16.00
C VAL A 408 -15.24 -22.35 -17.51
N ILE A 409 -13.99 -22.53 -17.93
CA ILE A 409 -13.59 -22.50 -19.35
C ILE A 409 -14.28 -23.62 -20.11
N ALA A 410 -14.31 -24.84 -19.54
CA ALA A 410 -14.99 -26.01 -20.13
C ALA A 410 -16.47 -25.72 -20.42
N ARG A 411 -17.21 -25.14 -19.45
CA ARG A 411 -18.63 -24.77 -19.65
C ARG A 411 -18.83 -23.73 -20.74
N ARG A 412 -17.93 -22.76 -20.88
CA ARG A 412 -18.01 -21.68 -21.87
C ARG A 412 -17.70 -22.14 -23.29
N THR A 413 -16.78 -23.09 -23.42
CA THR A 413 -16.26 -23.54 -24.70
C THR A 413 -16.93 -24.83 -25.19
N GLY A 414 -17.58 -25.57 -24.30
CA GLY A 414 -18.10 -26.92 -24.58
C GLY A 414 -17.01 -28.00 -24.67
N LEU A 415 -15.75 -27.64 -24.35
CA LEU A 415 -14.62 -28.58 -24.29
C LEU A 415 -14.60 -29.32 -22.97
N SER A 416 -14.01 -30.53 -22.94
CA SER A 416 -13.86 -31.26 -21.68
C SER A 416 -12.83 -30.56 -20.77
N LYS A 417 -13.03 -30.60 -19.47
CA LYS A 417 -12.12 -30.07 -18.49
C LYS A 417 -10.70 -30.64 -18.61
N ASP A 418 -10.63 -31.97 -18.90
CA ASP A 418 -9.35 -32.65 -19.09
C ASP A 418 -8.60 -32.14 -20.35
N ALA A 419 -9.33 -31.79 -21.41
CA ALA A 419 -8.74 -31.20 -22.60
C ALA A 419 -8.15 -29.80 -22.27
N ILE A 420 -8.88 -28.99 -21.48
CA ILE A 420 -8.41 -27.69 -21.02
C ILE A 420 -7.16 -27.84 -20.16
N LEU A 421 -7.14 -28.72 -19.15
CA LEU A 421 -6.01 -28.95 -18.28
C LEU A 421 -4.77 -29.44 -19.04
N ARG A 422 -4.95 -30.38 -19.98
CA ARG A 422 -3.87 -30.84 -20.87
C ARG A 422 -3.31 -29.72 -21.74
N GLN A 423 -4.17 -28.87 -22.31
CA GLN A 423 -3.75 -27.72 -23.11
C GLN A 423 -2.92 -26.73 -22.29
N CYS A 424 -3.22 -26.60 -21.00
CA CYS A 424 -2.46 -25.76 -20.07
C CYS A 424 -1.14 -26.40 -19.58
N GLY A 425 -0.83 -27.64 -19.99
CA GLY A 425 0.31 -28.40 -19.46
C GLY A 425 0.09 -28.91 -18.03
N ILE A 426 -1.16 -28.98 -17.55
CA ILE A 426 -1.55 -29.34 -16.19
C ILE A 426 -2.20 -30.75 -16.29
N GLY A 427 -1.64 -31.75 -15.59
CA GLY A 427 -2.31 -33.05 -15.45
C GLY A 427 -1.89 -34.16 -16.42
N ALA A 428 -0.61 -34.25 -16.79
CA ALA A 428 -0.05 -35.49 -17.35
C ALA A 428 0.48 -36.36 -16.19
N GLY A 429 -0.37 -37.28 -15.72
CA GLY A 429 0.13 -38.45 -15.02
C GLY A 429 1.04 -39.27 -15.94
N PRO A 430 1.93 -40.17 -15.43
CA PRO A 430 3.03 -40.74 -16.19
C PRO A 430 2.56 -41.77 -17.21
N ALA A 431 2.50 -41.41 -18.48
CA ALA A 431 2.48 -42.34 -19.59
C ALA A 431 3.29 -41.78 -20.77
N GLY A 432 4.49 -42.30 -20.95
CA GLY A 432 5.19 -42.39 -22.24
C GLY A 432 6.06 -41.19 -22.63
N ASN A 433 7.36 -41.36 -22.46
CA ASN A 433 8.49 -40.72 -23.15
C ASN A 433 8.17 -39.79 -24.33
N SER A 434 8.47 -38.51 -24.18
CA SER A 434 9.18 -37.74 -25.19
C SER A 434 9.93 -36.58 -24.54
N ILE A 435 11.23 -36.62 -24.66
CA ILE A 435 12.24 -35.63 -24.29
C ILE A 435 12.02 -34.39 -25.17
N GLY A 436 11.78 -33.24 -24.55
CA GLY A 436 11.69 -32.00 -25.27
C GLY A 436 11.65 -30.80 -24.33
N ASN A 437 12.81 -30.25 -24.01
CA ASN A 437 13.15 -28.95 -23.45
C ASN A 437 11.97 -27.99 -23.16
N SER A 438 11.69 -27.79 -21.88
CA SER A 438 11.08 -26.54 -21.39
C SER A 438 11.57 -26.24 -19.96
N ARG A 439 12.83 -25.87 -19.88
CA ARG A 439 13.43 -25.31 -18.66
C ARG A 439 13.83 -23.86 -18.93
N ASN A 440 12.87 -22.96 -19.11
CA ASN A 440 13.25 -21.53 -19.16
C ASN A 440 12.12 -20.56 -18.81
N THR A 441 11.16 -20.96 -17.94
CA THR A 441 10.09 -20.03 -17.55
C THR A 441 9.95 -19.86 -16.03
N LYS A 442 10.91 -20.36 -15.24
CA LYS A 442 10.91 -20.19 -13.78
C LYS A 442 11.76 -19.02 -13.27
N GLN A 443 12.40 -18.26 -14.15
CA GLN A 443 13.37 -17.24 -13.74
C GLN A 443 12.90 -15.78 -13.86
N GLN A 444 11.73 -15.50 -14.43
CA GLN A 444 11.25 -14.12 -14.62
C GLN A 444 10.14 -13.67 -13.64
N ASN A 445 9.77 -14.47 -12.64
CA ASN A 445 8.72 -14.09 -11.66
C ASN A 445 9.23 -14.06 -10.20
N ARG A 446 10.52 -13.75 -9.98
CA ARG A 446 11.14 -13.62 -8.65
C ARG A 446 11.63 -12.20 -8.35
N GLU A 447 10.94 -11.18 -8.78
CA GLU A 447 10.99 -9.85 -8.17
C GLU A 447 9.77 -9.63 -7.25
N ARG A 448 9.42 -10.64 -6.46
CA ARG A 448 8.72 -10.41 -5.18
C ARG A 448 9.80 -9.95 -4.21
N LEU A 449 9.53 -8.87 -3.47
CA LEU A 449 10.21 -8.56 -2.22
C LEU A 449 10.42 -9.89 -1.49
N LYS A 450 11.69 -10.34 -1.41
CA LYS A 450 12.01 -11.60 -0.77
C LYS A 450 11.71 -11.39 0.72
N SER A 451 10.69 -12.06 1.24
CA SER A 451 10.59 -12.25 2.68
C SER A 451 11.94 -12.82 3.13
N LEU A 452 12.50 -12.28 4.21
CA LEU A 452 13.73 -12.78 4.81
C LEU A 452 13.67 -14.31 4.90
N ASN A 453 14.72 -14.97 4.44
CA ASN A 453 14.83 -16.40 4.66
C ASN A 453 15.10 -16.70 6.16
N LYS A 454 14.99 -17.97 6.55
CA LYS A 454 15.18 -18.36 7.96
C LYS A 454 16.56 -17.97 8.50
N ALA A 455 17.61 -18.04 7.68
CA ALA A 455 18.97 -17.71 8.08
C ALA A 455 19.13 -16.18 8.26
N GLU A 456 18.60 -15.37 7.35
CA GLU A 456 18.60 -13.91 7.45
C GLU A 456 17.82 -13.42 8.68
N THR A 457 16.66 -14.00 8.96
CA THR A 457 15.85 -13.68 10.15
C THR A 457 16.59 -14.01 11.45
N ALA A 458 17.18 -15.21 11.53
CA ALA A 458 17.94 -15.63 12.71
C ALA A 458 19.20 -14.78 12.90
N LEU A 459 19.88 -14.42 11.80
CA LEU A 459 21.05 -13.54 11.83
C LEU A 459 20.69 -12.14 12.38
N LEU A 460 19.62 -11.54 11.90
CA LEU A 460 19.14 -10.25 12.41
C LEU A 460 18.78 -10.31 13.89
N CYS A 461 18.13 -11.40 14.34
CA CYS A 461 17.87 -11.59 15.77
C CYS A 461 19.16 -11.61 16.60
N CYS A 462 20.21 -12.31 16.12
CA CYS A 462 21.49 -12.34 16.81
C CYS A 462 22.16 -10.96 16.84
N MET A 463 22.15 -10.24 15.71
CA MET A 463 22.72 -8.89 15.57
C MET A 463 22.03 -7.87 16.47
N ILE A 464 20.72 -7.95 16.62
CA ILE A 464 19.94 -7.05 17.48
C ILE A 464 20.14 -7.37 18.97
N LYS A 465 20.29 -8.66 19.32
CA LYS A 465 20.43 -9.10 20.72
C LYS A 465 21.85 -8.92 21.27
N SER A 466 22.88 -8.90 20.43
CA SER A 466 24.27 -8.88 20.85
C SER A 466 25.15 -8.05 19.92
N GLY A 467 25.79 -7.01 20.45
CA GLY A 467 26.78 -6.22 19.71
C GLY A 467 27.99 -7.03 19.27
N GLU A 468 28.37 -8.05 20.02
CA GLU A 468 29.45 -8.99 19.67
C GLU A 468 29.05 -9.86 18.46
N ALA A 469 27.79 -10.35 18.45
CA ALA A 469 27.25 -11.09 17.33
C ALA A 469 27.09 -10.19 16.07
N LEU A 470 26.74 -8.92 16.24
CA LEU A 470 26.69 -7.94 15.16
C LEU A 470 28.06 -7.75 14.50
N LEU A 471 29.11 -7.47 15.29
CA LEU A 471 30.47 -7.31 14.78
C LEU A 471 30.95 -8.56 14.05
N CYS A 472 30.77 -9.72 14.69
CA CYS A 472 31.13 -11.00 14.10
C CYS A 472 30.38 -11.29 12.79
N ALA A 473 29.07 -11.02 12.74
CA ALA A 473 28.26 -11.20 11.54
C ALA A 473 28.76 -10.33 10.39
N MET A 474 29.01 -9.05 10.64
CA MET A 474 29.47 -8.11 9.61
C MET A 474 30.87 -8.46 9.09
N GLU A 475 31.78 -8.91 9.96
CA GLU A 475 33.12 -9.41 9.56
C GLU A 475 33.04 -10.66 8.68
N GLU A 476 32.25 -11.65 9.08
CA GLU A 476 32.09 -12.88 8.31
C GLU A 476 31.33 -12.65 6.99
N MET A 477 30.31 -11.78 6.97
CA MET A 477 29.63 -11.40 5.72
C MET A 477 30.59 -10.72 4.74
N ALA A 478 31.43 -9.80 5.22
CA ALA A 478 32.47 -9.15 4.40
C ALA A 478 33.50 -10.18 3.89
N ARG A 479 33.92 -11.14 4.74
CA ARG A 479 34.86 -12.20 4.38
C ARG A 479 34.35 -13.10 3.24
N TYR A 480 33.05 -13.40 3.22
CA TYR A 480 32.43 -14.22 2.18
C TYR A 480 31.91 -13.41 0.99
N GLY A 481 31.87 -12.08 1.09
CA GLY A 481 31.34 -11.17 0.05
C GLY A 481 29.83 -11.32 -0.14
N ILE A 482 29.09 -11.56 0.93
CA ILE A 482 27.64 -11.71 0.93
C ILE A 482 26.95 -10.54 1.64
N SER A 483 25.70 -10.31 1.32
CA SER A 483 24.84 -9.30 1.91
C SER A 483 23.43 -9.85 2.08
N PHE A 484 22.59 -9.16 2.85
CA PHE A 484 21.17 -9.49 2.90
C PHE A 484 20.51 -9.32 1.53
N SER A 485 19.48 -10.10 1.29
CA SER A 485 18.74 -10.08 0.02
C SER A 485 18.00 -8.76 -0.23
N ASP A 486 17.72 -7.97 0.83
CA ASP A 486 17.06 -6.67 0.78
C ASP A 486 18.03 -5.53 1.12
N SER A 487 18.07 -4.51 0.26
CA SER A 487 18.95 -3.35 0.42
C SER A 487 18.63 -2.49 1.65
N ALA A 488 17.37 -2.42 2.08
CA ALA A 488 16.96 -1.67 3.27
C ALA A 488 17.49 -2.34 4.54
N ILE A 489 17.59 -3.68 4.54
CA ILE A 489 18.16 -4.44 5.64
C ILE A 489 19.67 -4.30 5.70
N ASN A 490 20.35 -4.24 4.56
CA ASN A 490 21.78 -3.94 4.53
C ASN A 490 22.06 -2.56 5.14
N THR A 491 21.31 -1.53 4.75
CA THR A 491 21.42 -0.18 5.32
C THR A 491 21.14 -0.17 6.83
N PHE A 492 20.16 -0.96 7.28
CA PHE A 492 19.87 -1.12 8.70
C PHE A 492 21.04 -1.77 9.46
N ALA A 493 21.62 -2.87 8.94
CA ALA A 493 22.76 -3.56 9.54
C ALA A 493 24.01 -2.67 9.65
N GLU A 494 24.28 -1.88 8.61
CA GLU A 494 25.34 -0.86 8.61
C GLU A 494 25.08 0.23 9.67
N GLY A 495 23.83 0.68 9.81
CA GLY A 495 23.42 1.64 10.84
C GLY A 495 23.59 1.09 12.26
N LEU A 496 23.28 -0.19 12.50
CA LEU A 496 23.53 -0.86 13.77
C LEU A 496 25.03 -0.94 14.09
N LEU A 497 25.86 -1.27 13.09
CA LEU A 497 27.29 -1.37 13.24
C LEU A 497 27.89 0.00 13.62
N ALA A 498 27.50 1.08 12.96
CA ALA A 498 27.96 2.42 13.26
C ALA A 498 27.67 2.82 14.73
N ARG A 499 26.50 2.45 15.25
CA ARG A 499 26.11 2.69 16.65
C ARG A 499 26.86 1.81 17.64
N SER A 500 27.09 0.55 17.31
CA SER A 500 27.87 -0.37 18.14
C SER A 500 29.32 0.13 18.33
N VAL A 501 29.90 0.71 17.28
CA VAL A 501 31.27 1.30 17.33
C VAL A 501 31.32 2.55 18.19
N THR A 502 30.24 3.34 18.30
CA THR A 502 30.14 4.51 19.18
C THR A 502 29.85 4.16 20.64
N GLY A 503 29.66 2.87 20.97
CA GLY A 503 29.39 2.41 22.34
C GLY A 503 27.95 2.59 22.81
N GLU A 504 27.03 2.90 21.91
CA GLU A 504 25.61 2.97 22.20
C GLU A 504 25.00 1.57 22.40
N LYS A 505 24.28 1.38 23.52
CA LYS A 505 23.55 0.11 23.75
C LYS A 505 22.44 -0.03 22.72
N LEU A 506 22.42 -1.13 22.02
CA LEU A 506 21.32 -1.52 21.15
C LEU A 506 20.10 -1.88 22.01
N ASP A 507 19.03 -1.12 21.83
CA ASP A 507 17.73 -1.39 22.43
C ASP A 507 16.84 -2.13 21.41
N ILE A 508 16.32 -3.31 21.77
CA ILE A 508 15.50 -4.13 20.88
C ILE A 508 14.29 -3.37 20.32
N PRO A 509 13.48 -2.64 21.12
CA PRO A 509 12.39 -1.83 20.60
C PRO A 509 12.83 -0.78 19.56
N LEU A 510 13.94 -0.09 19.81
CA LEU A 510 14.46 0.89 18.87
C LEU A 510 14.92 0.23 17.57
N ALA A 511 15.64 -0.88 17.66
CA ALA A 511 16.09 -1.65 16.49
C ALA A 511 14.90 -2.15 15.65
N LEU A 512 13.85 -2.70 16.27
CA LEU A 512 12.65 -3.15 15.58
C LEU A 512 11.89 -1.99 14.90
N SER A 513 11.87 -0.81 15.51
CA SER A 513 11.21 0.36 14.93
C SER A 513 11.91 0.90 13.66
N MET A 514 13.17 0.57 13.47
CA MET A 514 13.99 0.99 12.33
C MET A 514 13.98 0.02 11.15
N LEU A 515 13.52 -1.22 11.38
CA LEU A 515 13.39 -2.23 10.33
C LEU A 515 12.19 -1.95 9.41
N PRO A 516 12.25 -2.39 8.13
CA PRO A 516 11.06 -2.50 7.30
C PRO A 516 10.00 -3.36 7.99
N GLN A 517 8.72 -3.02 7.81
CA GLN A 517 7.60 -3.66 8.54
C GLN A 517 7.63 -5.19 8.46
N GLU A 518 7.81 -5.77 7.27
CA GLU A 518 7.83 -7.23 7.06
C GLU A 518 9.01 -7.90 7.77
N ALA A 519 10.17 -7.22 7.80
CA ALA A 519 11.35 -7.68 8.51
C ALA A 519 11.14 -7.58 10.04
N ALA A 520 10.55 -6.48 10.53
CA ALA A 520 10.24 -6.30 11.95
C ALA A 520 9.26 -7.38 12.46
N GLU A 521 8.24 -7.73 11.66
CA GLU A 521 7.29 -8.81 11.96
C GLU A 521 8.02 -10.17 12.06
N SER A 522 8.88 -10.49 11.08
CA SER A 522 9.64 -11.75 11.05
C SER A 522 10.63 -11.88 12.22
N VAL A 523 11.35 -10.79 12.51
CA VAL A 523 12.32 -10.74 13.62
C VAL A 523 11.60 -10.79 14.97
N SER A 524 10.46 -10.08 15.13
CA SER A 524 9.64 -10.15 16.35
C SER A 524 9.12 -11.55 16.63
N ALA A 525 8.69 -12.27 15.58
CA ALA A 525 8.29 -13.68 15.67
C ALA A 525 9.43 -14.56 16.15
N ALA A 526 10.63 -14.39 15.60
CA ALA A 526 11.80 -15.17 15.95
C ALA A 526 12.32 -14.85 17.37
N ILE A 527 12.30 -13.59 17.79
CA ILE A 527 12.59 -13.19 19.18
C ILE A 527 11.55 -13.78 20.14
N GLY A 528 10.29 -13.85 19.68
CA GLY A 528 9.17 -14.37 20.45
C GLY A 528 9.07 -15.90 20.54
N SER A 529 9.75 -16.67 19.69
CA SER A 529 9.78 -18.14 19.77
C SER A 529 10.62 -18.61 20.95
N GLU A 530 10.25 -19.77 21.53
CA GLU A 530 10.97 -20.36 22.67
C GLU A 530 12.36 -20.92 22.33
N ASP A 531 12.72 -20.98 21.05
CA ASP A 531 14.05 -21.34 20.58
C ASP A 531 15.06 -20.24 21.00
N ASN A 532 15.49 -20.34 22.25
CA ASN A 532 16.56 -19.51 22.81
C ASN A 532 17.84 -19.72 21.99
N VAL A 533 18.30 -18.69 21.33
CA VAL A 533 19.66 -18.59 20.82
C VAL A 533 20.60 -18.64 22.03
N ILE A 534 21.11 -19.81 22.34
CA ILE A 534 21.96 -20.08 23.54
C ILE A 534 23.27 -19.29 23.42
N ASP A 535 23.80 -19.16 22.20
CA ASP A 535 24.98 -18.36 21.89
C ASP A 535 24.78 -17.56 20.61
N PRO A 536 24.48 -16.23 20.73
CA PRO A 536 24.24 -15.37 19.59
C PRO A 536 25.42 -15.27 18.62
N VAL A 537 26.66 -15.35 19.10
CA VAL A 537 27.86 -15.22 18.26
C VAL A 537 28.06 -16.47 17.39
N THR A 538 27.99 -17.66 17.98
CA THR A 538 28.07 -18.92 17.23
C THR A 538 26.92 -19.06 16.25
N THR A 539 25.69 -18.73 16.66
CA THR A 539 24.51 -18.77 15.79
C THR A 539 24.65 -17.79 14.62
N ALA A 540 25.20 -16.59 14.85
CA ALA A 540 25.46 -15.64 13.77
C ALA A 540 26.45 -16.19 12.74
N LYS A 541 27.54 -16.82 13.16
CA LYS A 541 28.50 -17.48 12.26
C LYS A 541 27.83 -18.57 11.42
N ASP A 542 27.03 -19.42 12.05
CA ASP A 542 26.33 -20.50 11.37
C ASP A 542 25.34 -19.98 10.34
N CYS A 543 24.61 -18.89 10.66
CA CYS A 543 23.69 -18.23 9.74
C CYS A 543 24.45 -17.63 8.54
N VAL A 544 25.55 -16.91 8.77
CA VAL A 544 26.39 -16.36 7.69
C VAL A 544 26.96 -17.46 6.82
N ALA A 545 27.44 -18.56 7.41
CA ALA A 545 27.94 -19.73 6.67
C ALA A 545 26.83 -20.40 5.83
N ALA A 546 25.59 -20.44 6.33
CA ALA A 546 24.44 -20.96 5.58
C ALA A 546 24.09 -20.06 4.39
N MET A 547 24.04 -18.74 4.59
CA MET A 547 23.80 -17.75 3.52
C MET A 547 24.91 -17.80 2.46
N ALA A 548 26.18 -17.92 2.87
CA ALA A 548 27.31 -18.03 1.95
C ALA A 548 27.24 -19.32 1.13
N ARG A 549 26.85 -20.43 1.73
CA ARG A 549 26.61 -21.70 1.01
C ARG A 549 25.51 -21.57 -0.03
N GLU A 550 24.40 -20.98 0.33
CA GLU A 550 23.26 -20.78 -0.59
C GLU A 550 23.64 -19.90 -1.78
N ALA A 551 24.34 -18.78 -1.53
CA ALA A 551 24.83 -17.89 -2.59
C ALA A 551 25.84 -18.59 -3.53
N MET A 552 26.77 -19.38 -2.96
CA MET A 552 27.72 -20.16 -3.76
C MET A 552 27.04 -21.26 -4.57
N ASP A 553 26.06 -21.97 -3.99
CA ASP A 553 25.32 -23.03 -4.68
C ASP A 553 24.47 -22.45 -5.84
N GLU A 554 23.92 -21.26 -5.68
CA GLU A 554 23.19 -20.55 -6.74
C GLU A 554 24.15 -20.13 -7.87
N ARG A 555 25.31 -19.56 -7.53
CA ARG A 555 26.31 -19.15 -8.51
C ARG A 555 26.96 -20.33 -9.24
N ILE A 556 27.23 -21.42 -8.56
CA ILE A 556 27.72 -22.69 -9.17
C ILE A 556 26.68 -23.23 -10.17
N LYS A 557 25.38 -23.16 -9.88
CA LYS A 557 24.33 -23.57 -10.81
C LYS A 557 24.29 -22.69 -12.05
N GLU A 558 24.41 -21.38 -11.89
CA GLU A 558 24.46 -20.42 -13.02
C GLU A 558 25.64 -20.70 -13.93
N LEU A 559 26.84 -20.85 -13.35
CA LEU A 559 28.07 -21.13 -14.10
C LEU A 559 28.02 -22.51 -14.78
N ALA A 560 27.46 -23.54 -14.12
CA ALA A 560 27.26 -24.84 -14.73
C ALA A 560 26.31 -24.79 -15.92
N ALA A 561 25.26 -23.96 -15.87
CA ALA A 561 24.35 -23.75 -16.98
C ALA A 561 25.04 -22.98 -18.14
N ALA A 562 25.83 -21.95 -17.83
CA ALA A 562 26.62 -21.20 -18.82
C ALA A 562 27.66 -22.10 -19.53
N MET A 563 28.30 -23.01 -18.80
CA MET A 563 29.26 -23.97 -19.37
C MET A 563 28.60 -24.92 -20.38
N GLN A 564 27.34 -25.28 -20.23
CA GLN A 564 26.62 -26.11 -21.22
C GLN A 564 26.35 -25.39 -22.56
N THR A 565 26.40 -24.07 -22.54
CA THR A 565 26.15 -23.21 -23.72
C THR A 565 27.42 -22.62 -24.32
N GLY A 566 28.63 -23.04 -23.86
CA GLY A 566 29.91 -22.61 -24.41
C GLY A 566 30.65 -21.57 -23.55
N GLY A 567 30.51 -21.65 -22.24
CA GLY A 567 31.08 -20.70 -21.26
C GLY A 567 32.59 -20.42 -21.42
N SER A 568 32.96 -19.19 -21.09
CA SER A 568 34.34 -18.66 -21.19
C SER A 568 35.31 -19.36 -20.26
N ASP A 569 36.61 -19.22 -20.52
CA ASP A 569 37.66 -19.82 -19.65
C ASP A 569 37.72 -19.14 -18.27
N GLU A 570 37.20 -17.91 -18.15
CA GLU A 570 37.05 -17.18 -16.90
C GLU A 570 35.93 -17.78 -16.03
N GLU A 571 34.78 -18.09 -16.62
CA GLU A 571 33.66 -18.77 -15.96
C GLU A 571 34.03 -20.18 -15.49
N LYS A 572 34.86 -20.90 -16.25
CA LYS A 572 35.40 -22.22 -15.84
C LYS A 572 36.30 -22.11 -14.62
N ARG A 573 37.16 -21.08 -14.55
CA ARG A 573 38.03 -20.83 -13.39
C ARG A 573 37.22 -20.48 -12.15
N GLU A 574 36.25 -19.55 -12.31
CA GLU A 574 35.35 -19.15 -11.25
C GLU A 574 34.55 -20.35 -10.69
N TYR A 575 34.02 -21.20 -11.57
CA TYR A 575 33.33 -22.43 -11.18
C TYR A 575 34.21 -23.36 -10.32
N MET A 576 35.43 -23.65 -10.75
CA MET A 576 36.36 -24.52 -10.02
C MET A 576 36.78 -23.94 -8.68
N GLU A 577 36.93 -22.61 -8.60
CA GLU A 577 37.27 -21.91 -7.36
C GLU A 577 36.12 -21.93 -6.36
N LEU A 578 34.89 -21.64 -6.83
CA LEU A 578 33.69 -21.69 -6.00
C LEU A 578 33.39 -23.09 -5.48
N VAL A 579 33.56 -24.16 -6.30
CA VAL A 579 33.37 -25.53 -5.86
C VAL A 579 34.36 -25.91 -4.74
N LYS A 580 35.65 -25.49 -4.86
CA LYS A 580 36.65 -25.70 -3.80
C LYS A 580 36.30 -24.92 -2.52
N LYS A 581 35.91 -23.65 -2.65
CA LYS A 581 35.55 -22.80 -1.53
C LYS A 581 34.29 -23.32 -0.82
N ARG A 582 33.32 -23.81 -1.60
CA ARG A 582 32.10 -24.46 -1.09
C ARG A 582 32.37 -25.71 -0.29
N ALA A 583 33.33 -26.55 -0.74
CA ALA A 583 33.72 -27.77 -0.05
C ALA A 583 34.47 -27.50 1.29
N SER A 584 35.11 -26.35 1.44
CA SER A 584 35.81 -25.94 2.66
C SER A 584 34.89 -25.31 3.71
N LEU A 585 33.67 -24.91 3.35
CA LEU A 585 32.63 -24.41 4.27
C LEU A 585 31.94 -25.60 4.95
N LYS A 586 32.41 -25.97 6.15
CA LYS A 586 31.77 -26.99 7.01
C LYS A 586 30.51 -26.49 7.67
#